data_db1e0bf587c461b7cfef5e17508cbb50
#
_entry.id   db1e0bf587c461b7cfef5e17508cbb50
#
_cell.length_a   1.000
_cell.length_b   1.000
_cell.length_c   1.000
_cell.angle_alpha   90.00
_cell.angle_beta   90.00
_cell.angle_gamma   90.00
#
_symmetry.space_group_name_H-M   'P 1'
#
loop_
_entity.id
_entity.type
_entity.pdbx_description
1 polymer ?
#
loop_
_entity_poly.entity_id
_entity_poly.type
_entity_poly.pdbx_seq_one_letter_code
_entity_poly.pdbx_strand_id
1 'polypeptide(L)'
;KFVDKKMVSHLTARRITYDTATVHKWTIHDYMVRELDGLKEKITKGDRIDSIINMEPSDFLIMKNQQEMLTSPELSDYIEKQKRRGFANIKEFEIEYHKRIAMSFASFILTIIGVSLSSRKTKGGMGLHLGIGLGLSFSYILFQTITSTFAVNGNVPPAIAVWIPNILYAGIAFFLYQKAPK
;
A
#
# COMPACT_ATOMS: atom_id res chain seq x y z
N LYS A 1 22.68 8.92 5.55
CA LYS A 1 22.98 9.21 4.14
C LYS A 1 23.50 7.92 3.48
N PHE A 2 22.98 7.59 2.32
CA PHE A 2 23.41 6.44 1.52
C PHE A 2 24.04 6.92 0.22
N VAL A 3 25.11 6.25 -0.19
CA VAL A 3 25.75 6.39 -1.50
C VAL A 3 25.95 4.98 -2.03
N ASP A 4 25.52 4.69 -3.26
CA ASP A 4 25.59 3.37 -3.90
C ASP A 4 25.06 2.23 -3.03
N LYS A 5 23.90 2.45 -2.37
CA LYS A 5 23.26 1.52 -1.44
C LYS A 5 24.06 1.19 -0.17
N LYS A 6 25.19 1.86 0.07
CA LYS A 6 25.96 1.74 1.30
C LYS A 6 25.71 2.94 2.21
N MET A 7 25.55 2.69 3.49
CA MET A 7 25.40 3.75 4.47
C MET A 7 26.75 4.42 4.72
N VAL A 8 26.87 5.70 4.36
CA VAL A 8 28.12 6.49 4.56
C VAL A 8 28.02 7.44 5.74
N SER A 9 26.83 7.81 6.17
CA SER A 9 26.66 8.70 7.31
C SER A 9 25.32 8.38 8.04
N HIS A 10 25.37 8.34 9.36
CA HIS A 10 24.22 8.14 10.22
C HIS A 10 24.20 9.23 11.29
N LEU A 11 23.09 9.97 11.38
CA LEU A 11 22.86 10.98 12.40
C LEU A 11 21.86 10.43 13.40
N THR A 12 22.19 10.48 14.67
CA THR A 12 21.30 10.17 15.78
C THR A 12 21.19 11.42 16.66
N ALA A 13 19.99 11.74 17.09
CA ALA A 13 19.76 12.90 17.95
C ALA A 13 18.76 12.54 19.05
N ARG A 14 18.85 13.23 20.19
CA ARG A 14 17.93 13.04 21.30
C ARG A 14 16.58 13.72 21.05
N ARG A 15 16.61 14.90 20.42
CA ARG A 15 15.42 15.69 20.12
C ARG A 15 15.60 16.47 18.82
N ILE A 16 14.53 16.62 18.09
CA ILE A 16 14.44 17.49 16.91
C ILE A 16 13.28 18.45 17.10
N THR A 17 13.46 19.73 16.75
CA THR A 17 12.42 20.76 16.82
C THR A 17 12.25 21.41 15.45
N TYR A 18 11.01 21.60 15.04
CA TYR A 18 10.67 22.25 13.78
C TYR A 18 10.58 23.76 13.96
N ASP A 19 11.20 24.52 13.07
CA ASP A 19 11.09 25.97 13.03
C ASP A 19 9.85 26.36 12.21
N THR A 20 8.84 26.93 12.89
CA THR A 20 7.59 27.36 12.24
C THR A 20 7.75 28.62 11.39
N ALA A 21 8.84 29.39 11.59
CA ALA A 21 9.10 30.61 10.84
C ALA A 21 9.78 30.34 9.47
N THR A 22 10.50 29.23 9.36
CA THR A 22 11.25 28.88 8.15
C THR A 22 10.86 27.49 7.66
N VAL A 23 10.37 27.40 6.43
CA VAL A 23 9.91 26.12 5.85
C VAL A 23 11.06 25.10 5.80
N HIS A 24 10.79 23.88 6.25
CA HIS A 24 11.71 22.74 6.26
C HIS A 24 12.97 22.90 7.13
N LYS A 25 13.03 23.92 7.98
CA LYS A 25 14.15 24.08 8.92
C LYS A 25 13.90 23.30 10.20
N TRP A 26 14.89 22.49 10.55
CA TRP A 26 14.88 21.67 11.77
C TRP A 26 16.10 21.98 12.60
N THR A 27 15.90 22.15 13.89
CA THR A 27 16.96 22.23 14.89
C THR A 27 17.10 20.87 15.57
N ILE A 28 18.27 20.28 15.46
CA ILE A 28 18.62 18.97 15.98
C ILE A 28 19.43 19.17 17.25
N HIS A 29 18.99 18.58 18.37
CA HIS A 29 19.62 18.74 19.67
C HIS A 29 20.28 17.43 20.13
N ASP A 30 21.42 17.55 20.82
CA ASP A 30 22.22 16.43 21.35
C ASP A 30 22.48 15.39 20.26
N TYR A 31 23.14 15.82 19.20
CA TYR A 31 23.34 14.98 18.02
C TYR A 31 24.70 14.27 18.04
N MET A 32 24.71 13.12 17.38
CA MET A 32 25.90 12.33 17.06
C MET A 32 25.84 11.95 15.57
N VAL A 33 26.82 12.37 14.82
CA VAL A 33 27.02 11.98 13.43
C VAL A 33 28.11 10.93 13.37
N ARG A 34 27.82 9.82 12.75
CA ARG A 34 28.73 8.72 12.48
C ARG A 34 28.96 8.66 10.98
N GLU A 35 30.18 8.96 10.55
CA GLU A 35 30.60 8.92 9.16
C GLU A 35 31.48 7.68 8.95
N LEU A 36 31.17 6.93 7.90
CA LEU A 36 31.88 5.71 7.52
C LEU A 36 32.61 5.96 6.20
N ASP A 37 33.93 5.82 6.25
CA ASP A 37 34.80 5.88 5.08
C ASP A 37 35.62 4.57 4.99
N GLY A 38 35.06 3.59 4.27
CA GLY A 38 35.59 2.25 4.21
C GLY A 38 35.57 1.55 5.59
N LEU A 39 36.74 1.27 6.14
CA LEU A 39 36.91 0.69 7.49
C LEU A 39 37.16 1.75 8.59
N LYS A 40 37.24 3.01 8.22
CA LYS A 40 37.44 4.12 9.18
C LYS A 40 36.09 4.69 9.56
N GLU A 41 35.96 4.98 10.85
CA GLU A 41 34.78 5.58 11.43
C GLU A 41 35.17 6.90 12.11
N LYS A 42 34.42 7.96 11.80
CA LYS A 42 34.54 9.25 12.46
C LYS A 42 33.24 9.58 13.17
N ILE A 43 33.33 9.86 14.46
CA ILE A 43 32.19 10.24 15.28
C ILE A 43 32.33 11.71 15.66
N THR A 44 31.33 12.51 15.30
CA THR A 44 31.22 13.92 15.68
C THR A 44 29.98 14.08 16.57
N LYS A 45 30.15 14.73 17.73
CA LYS A 45 29.03 15.02 18.65
C LYS A 45 28.91 16.53 18.81
N GLY A 46 27.69 17.01 19.03
CA GLY A 46 27.43 18.42 19.28
C GLY A 46 26.05 18.61 19.92
N ASP A 47 25.87 19.78 20.54
CA ASP A 47 24.66 20.10 21.29
C ASP A 47 23.52 20.56 20.39
N ARG A 48 23.85 21.28 19.29
CA ARG A 48 22.85 21.83 18.38
C ARG A 48 23.38 21.96 16.95
N ILE A 49 22.56 21.58 15.99
CA ILE A 49 22.79 21.84 14.56
C ILE A 49 21.47 22.17 13.86
N ASP A 50 21.45 23.21 13.03
CA ASP A 50 20.33 23.56 12.18
C ASP A 50 20.50 22.87 10.82
N SER A 51 19.47 22.20 10.35
CA SER A 51 19.48 21.47 9.09
C SER A 51 18.18 21.69 8.32
N ILE A 52 18.27 21.80 7.01
CA ILE A 52 17.09 21.82 6.12
C ILE A 52 16.78 20.36 5.77
N ILE A 53 15.66 19.85 6.29
CA ILE A 53 15.20 18.51 6.03
C ILE A 53 13.85 18.62 5.33
N ASN A 54 13.69 18.02 4.15
CA ASN A 54 12.46 18.07 3.37
C ASN A 54 11.36 17.19 3.96
N MET A 55 11.05 17.45 5.24
CA MET A 55 10.01 16.77 6.03
C MET A 55 9.24 17.81 6.82
N GLU A 56 7.96 17.57 7.00
CA GLU A 56 7.07 18.39 7.83
C GLU A 56 6.65 17.62 9.09
N PRO A 57 6.26 18.31 10.19
CA PRO A 57 5.74 17.64 11.40
C PRO A 57 4.56 16.70 11.10
N SER A 58 3.73 17.03 10.10
CA SER A 58 2.63 16.20 9.60
C SER A 58 3.08 14.83 9.07
N ASP A 59 4.31 14.73 8.58
CA ASP A 59 4.86 13.46 8.04
C ASP A 59 5.13 12.44 9.15
N PHE A 60 5.21 12.87 10.41
CA PHE A 60 5.36 12.01 11.59
C PHE A 60 4.03 11.59 12.22
N LEU A 61 2.93 12.25 11.84
CA LEU A 61 1.58 11.89 12.28
C LEU A 61 1.00 10.76 11.42
N ILE A 62 1.78 9.70 11.20
CA ILE A 62 1.31 8.53 10.48
C ILE A 62 0.31 7.81 11.39
N MET A 63 -0.97 8.11 11.24
CA MET A 63 -2.03 7.33 11.86
C MET A 63 -2.07 5.95 11.19
N LYS A 64 -2.22 4.91 11.99
CA LYS A 64 -2.46 3.55 11.48
C LYS A 64 -3.67 3.59 10.55
N ASN A 65 -3.54 3.06 9.34
CA ASN A 65 -4.56 3.06 8.29
C ASN A 65 -4.89 4.46 7.71
N GLN A 66 -3.97 5.40 7.73
CA GLN A 66 -4.15 6.73 7.12
C GLN A 66 -4.55 6.62 5.63
N GLN A 67 -4.06 5.60 4.91
CA GLN A 67 -4.39 5.34 3.52
C GLN A 67 -5.88 5.12 3.28
N GLU A 68 -6.61 4.59 4.27
CA GLU A 68 -8.06 4.34 4.17
C GLU A 68 -8.88 5.62 4.39
N MET A 69 -8.32 6.60 5.11
CA MET A 69 -9.00 7.85 5.47
C MET A 69 -8.95 8.91 4.36
N LEU A 70 -7.94 8.86 3.50
CA LEU A 70 -7.75 9.80 2.40
C LEU A 70 -8.75 9.52 1.27
N THR A 71 -9.29 10.58 0.66
CA THR A 71 -10.03 10.44 -0.60
C THR A 71 -9.12 9.99 -1.74
N SER A 72 -9.67 9.45 -2.83
CA SER A 72 -8.84 8.94 -3.94
C SER A 72 -7.95 10.01 -4.59
N PRO A 73 -8.37 11.27 -4.80
CA PRO A 73 -7.49 12.33 -5.25
C PRO A 73 -6.37 12.65 -4.25
N GLU A 74 -6.72 12.83 -2.96
CA GLU A 74 -5.74 13.10 -1.90
C GLU A 74 -4.72 11.99 -1.76
N LEU A 75 -5.16 10.73 -1.89
CA LEU A 75 -4.29 9.57 -1.85
C LEU A 75 -3.30 9.55 -3.02
N SER A 76 -3.75 9.92 -4.23
CA SER A 76 -2.90 10.05 -5.41
C SER A 76 -1.85 11.14 -5.22
N ASP A 77 -2.26 12.33 -4.76
CA ASP A 77 -1.36 13.46 -4.51
C ASP A 77 -0.34 13.12 -3.40
N TYR A 78 -0.79 12.43 -2.36
CA TYR A 78 0.06 11.97 -1.27
C TYR A 78 1.13 10.99 -1.78
N ILE A 79 0.74 9.98 -2.58
CA ILE A 79 1.66 9.02 -3.18
C ILE A 79 2.72 9.74 -4.03
N GLU A 80 2.30 10.69 -4.87
CA GLU A 80 3.21 11.44 -5.73
C GLU A 80 4.20 12.29 -4.90
N LYS A 81 3.70 13.00 -3.88
CA LYS A 81 4.52 13.80 -2.95
C LYS A 81 5.57 12.94 -2.25
N GLN A 82 5.18 11.76 -1.75
CA GLN A 82 6.09 10.85 -1.06
C GLN A 82 7.11 10.19 -2.00
N LYS A 83 6.72 9.87 -3.23
CA LYS A 83 7.66 9.38 -4.27
C LYS A 83 8.75 10.40 -4.57
N ARG A 84 8.38 11.67 -4.75
CA ARG A 84 9.35 12.77 -4.99
C ARG A 84 10.33 12.97 -3.82
N ARG A 85 9.89 12.67 -2.59
CA ARG A 85 10.70 12.74 -1.37
C ARG A 85 11.59 11.51 -1.15
N GLY A 86 11.41 10.44 -1.94
CA GLY A 86 12.19 9.20 -1.82
C GLY A 86 11.79 8.32 -0.63
N PHE A 87 10.58 8.46 -0.11
CA PHE A 87 10.08 7.60 0.96
C PHE A 87 9.87 6.16 0.45
N ALA A 88 10.43 5.19 1.17
CA ALA A 88 10.38 3.78 0.76
C ALA A 88 9.04 3.08 1.07
N ASN A 89 8.27 3.57 2.04
CA ASN A 89 7.11 2.85 2.57
C ASN A 89 5.76 3.35 2.01
N ILE A 90 5.68 3.50 0.67
CA ILE A 90 4.47 3.96 -0.02
C ILE A 90 3.64 2.82 -0.62
N LYS A 91 4.14 1.57 -0.57
CA LYS A 91 3.45 0.43 -1.19
C LYS A 91 2.03 0.21 -0.66
N GLU A 92 1.81 0.39 0.64
CA GLU A 92 0.48 0.27 1.24
C GLU A 92 -0.51 1.28 0.68
N PHE A 93 -0.07 2.53 0.46
CA PHE A 93 -0.86 3.59 -0.14
C PHE A 93 -1.18 3.30 -1.61
N GLU A 94 -0.20 2.80 -2.37
CA GLU A 94 -0.40 2.39 -3.77
C GLU A 94 -1.37 1.21 -3.88
N ILE A 95 -1.26 0.22 -2.98
CA ILE A 95 -2.19 -0.91 -2.92
C ILE A 95 -3.61 -0.41 -2.66
N GLU A 96 -3.80 0.46 -1.67
CA GLU A 96 -5.11 1.00 -1.35
C GLU A 96 -5.71 1.78 -2.53
N TYR A 97 -4.91 2.59 -3.22
CA TYR A 97 -5.35 3.33 -4.40
C TYR A 97 -5.85 2.40 -5.52
N HIS A 98 -5.04 1.39 -5.90
CA HIS A 98 -5.43 0.44 -6.93
C HIS A 98 -6.56 -0.48 -6.50
N LYS A 99 -6.63 -0.84 -5.21
CA LYS A 99 -7.67 -1.68 -4.63
C LYS A 99 -9.06 -1.04 -4.76
N ARG A 100 -9.21 0.26 -4.56
CA ARG A 100 -10.49 0.96 -4.73
C ARG A 100 -11.04 0.80 -6.13
N ILE A 101 -10.20 0.97 -7.14
CA ILE A 101 -10.58 0.77 -8.55
C ILE A 101 -10.91 -0.71 -8.80
N ALA A 102 -10.05 -1.61 -8.38
CA ALA A 102 -10.22 -3.05 -8.58
C ALA A 102 -11.48 -3.61 -7.91
N MET A 103 -11.85 -3.11 -6.72
CA MET A 103 -13.07 -3.52 -6.02
C MET A 103 -14.35 -3.11 -6.75
N SER A 104 -14.34 -1.99 -7.48
CA SER A 104 -15.47 -1.61 -8.33
C SER A 104 -15.69 -2.64 -9.44
N PHE A 105 -14.63 -3.11 -10.08
CA PHE A 105 -14.71 -4.19 -11.07
C PHE A 105 -15.09 -5.55 -10.45
N ALA A 106 -14.60 -5.84 -9.25
CA ALA A 106 -14.94 -7.05 -8.51
C ALA A 106 -16.45 -7.16 -8.28
N SER A 107 -17.12 -6.06 -7.99
CA SER A 107 -18.56 -6.02 -7.80
C SER A 107 -19.30 -6.53 -9.04
N PHE A 108 -18.91 -6.09 -10.23
CA PHE A 108 -19.49 -6.59 -11.49
C PHE A 108 -19.19 -8.08 -11.73
N ILE A 109 -17.95 -8.50 -11.50
CA ILE A 109 -17.52 -9.89 -11.70
C ILE A 109 -18.32 -10.82 -10.78
N LEU A 110 -18.42 -10.50 -9.49
CA LEU A 110 -19.15 -11.30 -8.51
C LEU A 110 -20.66 -11.31 -8.80
N THR A 111 -21.22 -10.21 -9.30
CA THR A 111 -22.62 -10.15 -9.74
C THR A 111 -22.86 -11.10 -10.91
N ILE A 112 -21.99 -11.11 -11.93
CA ILE A 112 -22.11 -12.05 -13.06
C ILE A 112 -22.03 -13.51 -12.57
N ILE A 113 -21.13 -13.81 -11.64
CA ILE A 113 -21.03 -15.14 -11.01
C ILE A 113 -22.35 -15.49 -10.34
N GLY A 114 -22.90 -14.61 -9.51
CA GLY A 114 -24.13 -14.81 -8.77
C GLY A 114 -25.33 -15.06 -9.70
N VAL A 115 -25.49 -14.23 -10.72
CA VAL A 115 -26.57 -14.40 -11.72
C VAL A 115 -26.39 -15.71 -12.50
N SER A 116 -25.18 -16.03 -12.92
CA SER A 116 -24.91 -17.27 -13.68
C SER A 116 -25.16 -18.53 -12.86
N LEU A 117 -24.92 -18.50 -11.55
CA LEU A 117 -25.22 -19.59 -10.63
C LEU A 117 -26.73 -19.72 -10.40
N SER A 118 -27.41 -18.62 -10.13
CA SER A 118 -28.85 -18.64 -9.79
C SER A 118 -29.75 -19.00 -10.99
N SER A 119 -29.26 -18.78 -12.22
CA SER A 119 -30.01 -19.16 -13.44
C SER A 119 -30.08 -20.67 -13.70
N ARG A 120 -29.28 -21.49 -13.00
CA ARG A 120 -29.22 -22.94 -13.17
C ARG A 120 -30.27 -23.64 -12.32
N LYS A 121 -31.10 -24.49 -12.94
CA LYS A 121 -31.97 -25.43 -12.21
C LYS A 121 -31.15 -26.62 -11.71
N THR A 122 -30.92 -26.72 -10.43
CA THR A 122 -30.24 -27.87 -9.82
C THR A 122 -31.17 -28.61 -8.85
N LYS A 123 -30.94 -29.93 -8.73
CA LYS A 123 -31.69 -30.79 -7.78
C LYS A 123 -31.37 -30.44 -6.31
N GLY A 124 -30.35 -29.64 -6.03
CA GLY A 124 -29.93 -29.26 -4.67
C GLY A 124 -30.69 -28.07 -4.06
N GLY A 125 -31.63 -27.47 -4.78
CA GLY A 125 -32.43 -26.35 -4.30
C GLY A 125 -31.64 -25.02 -4.20
N MET A 126 -32.31 -23.98 -3.71
CA MET A 126 -31.79 -22.60 -3.60
C MET A 126 -30.58 -22.50 -2.66
N GLY A 127 -30.51 -23.34 -1.62
CA GLY A 127 -29.42 -23.30 -0.63
C GLY A 127 -28.03 -23.63 -1.20
N LEU A 128 -27.95 -24.55 -2.18
CA LEU A 128 -26.69 -24.93 -2.82
C LEU A 128 -26.11 -23.77 -3.62
N HIS A 129 -26.92 -23.05 -4.39
CA HIS A 129 -26.47 -21.89 -5.17
C HIS A 129 -26.01 -20.74 -4.28
N LEU A 130 -26.75 -20.49 -3.19
CA LEU A 130 -26.38 -19.49 -2.20
C LEU A 130 -25.04 -19.84 -1.54
N GLY A 131 -24.87 -21.11 -1.14
CA GLY A 131 -23.63 -21.59 -0.53
C GLY A 131 -22.41 -21.44 -1.44
N ILE A 132 -22.53 -21.84 -2.72
CA ILE A 132 -21.44 -21.70 -3.71
C ILE A 132 -21.15 -20.23 -3.96
N GLY A 133 -22.15 -19.36 -4.14
CA GLY A 133 -21.98 -17.94 -4.37
C GLY A 133 -21.26 -17.26 -3.21
N LEU A 134 -21.68 -17.56 -1.98
CA LEU A 134 -21.08 -17.04 -0.76
C LEU A 134 -19.64 -17.55 -0.58
N GLY A 135 -19.38 -18.83 -0.86
CA GLY A 135 -18.05 -19.41 -0.83
C GLY A 135 -17.10 -18.78 -1.83
N LEU A 136 -17.55 -18.52 -3.07
CA LEU A 136 -16.75 -17.81 -4.08
C LEU A 136 -16.47 -16.37 -3.68
N SER A 137 -17.44 -15.65 -3.12
CA SER A 137 -17.24 -14.28 -2.64
C SER A 137 -16.23 -14.22 -1.49
N PHE A 138 -16.34 -15.14 -0.53
CA PHE A 138 -15.39 -15.23 0.57
C PHE A 138 -13.99 -15.59 0.09
N SER A 139 -13.86 -16.57 -0.81
CA SER A 139 -12.55 -16.93 -1.39
C SER A 139 -11.94 -15.79 -2.21
N TYR A 140 -12.75 -14.95 -2.87
CA TYR A 140 -12.26 -13.74 -3.51
C TYR A 140 -11.59 -12.78 -2.51
N ILE A 141 -12.27 -12.50 -1.38
CA ILE A 141 -11.74 -11.61 -0.34
C ILE A 141 -10.44 -12.15 0.24
N LEU A 142 -10.38 -13.45 0.53
CA LEU A 142 -9.14 -14.09 1.01
C LEU A 142 -8.01 -13.95 0.00
N PHE A 143 -8.29 -14.22 -1.27
CA PHE A 143 -7.29 -14.15 -2.32
C PHE A 143 -6.79 -12.71 -2.53
N GLN A 144 -7.69 -11.72 -2.48
CA GLN A 144 -7.35 -10.30 -2.52
C GLN A 144 -6.43 -9.91 -1.35
N THR A 145 -6.71 -10.39 -0.15
CA THR A 145 -5.87 -10.12 1.04
C THR A 145 -4.49 -10.74 0.89
N ILE A 146 -4.41 -11.99 0.43
CA ILE A 146 -3.15 -12.69 0.22
C ILE A 146 -2.29 -11.95 -0.81
N THR A 147 -2.84 -11.62 -1.99
CA THR A 147 -2.10 -10.93 -3.05
C THR A 147 -1.63 -9.53 -2.63
N SER A 148 -2.45 -8.80 -1.87
CA SER A 148 -2.07 -7.50 -1.30
C SER A 148 -0.92 -7.63 -0.31
N THR A 149 -0.94 -8.63 0.56
CA THR A 149 0.15 -8.90 1.53
C THR A 149 1.46 -9.24 0.82
N PHE A 150 1.40 -10.03 -0.25
CA PHE A 150 2.58 -10.32 -1.07
C PHE A 150 3.12 -9.06 -1.79
N ALA A 151 2.27 -8.12 -2.17
CA ALA A 151 2.71 -6.87 -2.77
C ALA A 151 3.43 -5.95 -1.77
N VAL A 152 2.96 -5.87 -0.52
CA VAL A 152 3.63 -5.10 0.54
C VAL A 152 5.02 -5.65 0.82
N ASN A 153 5.13 -6.96 1.04
CA ASN A 153 6.36 -7.61 1.51
C ASN A 153 7.29 -8.08 0.38
N GLY A 154 6.80 -8.16 -0.85
CA GLY A 154 7.52 -8.70 -2.01
C GLY A 154 7.96 -7.65 -3.02
N ASN A 155 8.43 -8.15 -4.16
CA ASN A 155 8.87 -7.33 -5.31
C ASN A 155 7.79 -7.18 -6.38
N VAL A 156 6.54 -7.62 -6.10
CA VAL A 156 5.43 -7.52 -7.06
C VAL A 156 4.90 -6.08 -7.06
N PRO A 157 4.75 -5.45 -8.23
CA PRO A 157 4.15 -4.13 -8.33
C PRO A 157 2.72 -4.12 -7.75
N PRO A 158 2.34 -3.14 -6.90
CA PRO A 158 1.03 -3.05 -6.27
C PRO A 158 -0.14 -3.14 -7.24
N ALA A 159 -0.04 -2.46 -8.38
CA ALA A 159 -1.06 -2.51 -9.42
C ALA A 159 -1.32 -3.95 -9.91
N ILE A 160 -0.28 -4.70 -10.23
CA ILE A 160 -0.42 -6.08 -10.74
C ILE A 160 -1.04 -6.98 -9.67
N ALA A 161 -0.50 -6.95 -8.45
CA ALA A 161 -0.96 -7.80 -7.36
C ALA A 161 -2.46 -7.67 -7.07
N VAL A 162 -2.97 -6.44 -7.10
CA VAL A 162 -4.38 -6.14 -6.82
C VAL A 162 -5.31 -6.60 -7.95
N TRP A 163 -4.82 -6.65 -9.21
CA TRP A 163 -5.62 -7.07 -10.35
C TRP A 163 -5.64 -8.58 -10.60
N ILE A 164 -4.67 -9.35 -10.05
CA ILE A 164 -4.64 -10.82 -10.19
C ILE A 164 -5.95 -11.48 -9.78
N PRO A 165 -6.56 -11.20 -8.60
CA PRO A 165 -7.83 -11.79 -8.22
C PRO A 165 -8.95 -11.48 -9.21
N ASN A 166 -9.04 -10.24 -9.69
CA ASN A 166 -10.05 -9.83 -10.66
C ASN A 166 -9.95 -10.59 -11.98
N ILE A 167 -8.74 -10.77 -12.49
CA ILE A 167 -8.51 -11.51 -13.75
C ILE A 167 -8.93 -12.97 -13.58
N LEU A 168 -8.54 -13.61 -12.48
CA LEU A 168 -8.89 -15.00 -12.19
C LEU A 168 -10.41 -15.18 -12.06
N TYR A 169 -11.07 -14.32 -11.28
CA TYR A 169 -12.50 -14.41 -11.06
C TYR A 169 -13.32 -13.97 -12.28
N ALA A 170 -12.80 -13.08 -13.13
CA ALA A 170 -13.39 -12.77 -14.42
C ALA A 170 -13.40 -14.00 -15.33
N GLY A 171 -12.33 -14.81 -15.32
CA GLY A 171 -12.28 -16.09 -16.03
C GLY A 171 -13.35 -17.08 -15.53
N ILE A 172 -13.51 -17.18 -14.20
CA ILE A 172 -14.56 -18.00 -13.58
C ILE A 172 -15.94 -17.48 -13.97
N ALA A 173 -16.17 -16.17 -13.91
CA ALA A 173 -17.44 -15.54 -14.30
C ALA A 173 -17.79 -15.84 -15.75
N PHE A 174 -16.83 -15.70 -16.67
CA PHE A 174 -16.99 -15.99 -18.07
C PHE A 174 -17.34 -17.46 -18.32
N PHE A 175 -16.65 -18.38 -17.69
CA PHE A 175 -16.93 -19.82 -17.78
C PHE A 175 -18.34 -20.17 -17.25
N LEU A 176 -18.73 -19.61 -16.13
CA LEU A 176 -20.06 -19.84 -15.56
C LEU A 176 -21.16 -19.24 -16.42
N TYR A 177 -20.92 -18.04 -16.99
CA TYR A 177 -21.85 -17.39 -17.91
C TYR A 177 -22.08 -18.20 -19.20
N GLN A 178 -21.00 -18.74 -19.81
CA GLN A 178 -21.15 -19.61 -20.99
C GLN A 178 -21.96 -20.88 -20.73
N LYS A 179 -21.85 -21.41 -19.52
CA LYS A 179 -22.60 -22.62 -19.11
C LYS A 179 -23.98 -22.33 -18.54
N ALA A 180 -24.38 -21.08 -18.41
CA ALA A 180 -25.72 -20.71 -17.99
C ALA A 180 -26.76 -21.11 -19.07
N PRO A 181 -27.90 -21.70 -18.70
CA PRO A 181 -28.95 -22.01 -19.67
C PRO A 181 -29.47 -20.70 -20.28
N LYS A 182 -29.54 -20.68 -21.60
CA LYS A 182 -30.13 -19.58 -22.38
C LYS A 182 -31.64 -19.77 -22.45
#